data_87ced7b4ed343f62f6595c5ed274485f
#
_entry.id   87ced7b4ed343f62f6595c5ed274485f
#
_cell.length_a   1.000
_cell.length_b   1.000
_cell.length_c   1.000
_cell.angle_alpha   90.00
_cell.angle_beta   90.00
_cell.angle_gamma   90.00
#
_symmetry.space_group_name_H-M   'P 1'
#
loop_
_entity.id
_entity.type
_entity.pdbx_description
1 polymer ?
#
loop_
_entity_poly.entity_id
_entity_poly.type
_entity_poly.pdbx_seq_one_letter_code
_entity_poly.pdbx_strand_id
1 'polypeptide(L)'
;MRNEPLTGYLLHHKPYKESRALYYFFTQTHGVVHGVGKKGMPLFAHIQLFASGKRSLKTFTQIQPLTPQVAITGQNLYAGFYLNELLWKLLASEDAMPVLWQNYQHSLTTLREPLNGVQLRLLLRFFEQALFTELGYAITLDTDSQGEPIKQEQDYRFIADEGFVNYIAAQKSEPTEFAASSIFLGKWLQQIDDYLQTHQEQVYSLKNHDKAIQADTLKVWSGLHKLMIDHLFDYQPLQSRALWQQQARYR
;
A
#
# COMPACT_ATOMS: atom_id res chain seq x y z
N MET A 1 10.02 -22.10 13.97
CA MET A 1 9.89 -21.35 15.25
C MET A 1 9.65 -22.31 16.40
N ARG A 2 10.32 -22.13 17.51
CA ARG A 2 10.18 -22.95 18.72
C ARG A 2 9.94 -22.02 19.92
N ASN A 3 8.69 -21.70 20.18
CA ASN A 3 8.26 -20.71 21.17
C ASN A 3 8.98 -19.36 21.01
N GLU A 4 9.00 -18.86 19.78
CA GLU A 4 9.75 -17.68 19.40
C GLU A 4 8.89 -16.42 19.66
N PRO A 5 9.42 -15.40 20.35
CA PRO A 5 8.71 -14.16 20.55
C PRO A 5 8.67 -13.37 19.21
N LEU A 6 7.49 -12.94 18.82
CA LEU A 6 7.27 -12.08 17.67
C LEU A 6 6.56 -10.81 18.10
N THR A 7 6.96 -9.70 17.50
CA THR A 7 6.23 -8.43 17.61
C THR A 7 5.74 -8.01 16.23
N GLY A 8 4.53 -7.47 16.17
CA GLY A 8 3.94 -7.13 14.87
C GLY A 8 2.54 -6.58 14.94
N TYR A 9 1.89 -6.62 13.78
CA TYR A 9 0.53 -6.14 13.56
C TYR A 9 -0.32 -7.19 12.87
N LEU A 10 -1.59 -7.28 13.28
CA LEU A 10 -2.57 -8.10 12.59
C LEU A 10 -2.97 -7.42 11.27
N LEU A 11 -2.74 -8.09 10.14
CA LEU A 11 -3.21 -7.64 8.83
C LEU A 11 -4.62 -8.14 8.53
N HIS A 12 -4.84 -9.44 8.73
CA HIS A 12 -6.10 -10.11 8.41
C HIS A 12 -6.34 -11.33 9.28
N HIS A 13 -7.60 -11.73 9.45
CA HIS A 13 -7.94 -12.97 10.10
C HIS A 13 -9.14 -13.66 9.45
N LYS A 14 -9.18 -14.99 9.60
CA LYS A 14 -10.32 -15.82 9.18
C LYS A 14 -10.78 -16.67 10.36
N PRO A 15 -12.10 -16.90 10.54
CA PRO A 15 -12.60 -17.87 11.54
C PRO A 15 -11.96 -19.25 11.32
N TYR A 16 -11.56 -19.92 12.40
CA TYR A 16 -10.93 -21.25 12.31
C TYR A 16 -11.53 -22.12 13.38
N LYS A 17 -12.21 -22.50 14.01
CA LYS A 17 -12.89 -23.20 15.08
C LYS A 17 -13.61 -22.20 15.99
N GLU A 18 -14.42 -22.74 16.90
CA GLU A 18 -15.26 -21.91 17.75
C GLU A 18 -14.49 -20.80 18.49
N SER A 19 -13.35 -21.13 19.12
CA SER A 19 -12.55 -20.20 19.93
C SER A 19 -11.26 -19.71 19.29
N ARG A 20 -10.96 -20.11 18.03
CA ARG A 20 -9.70 -19.80 17.34
C ARG A 20 -9.93 -19.10 16.01
N ALA A 21 -8.90 -18.35 15.58
CA ALA A 21 -8.83 -17.75 14.26
C ALA A 21 -7.47 -18.02 13.62
N LEU A 22 -7.46 -18.07 12.30
CA LEU A 22 -6.25 -18.01 11.47
C LEU A 22 -5.89 -16.56 11.30
N TYR A 23 -4.66 -16.21 11.60
CA TYR A 23 -4.12 -14.85 11.57
C TYR A 23 -3.01 -14.69 10.54
N TYR A 24 -3.00 -13.56 9.86
CA TYR A 24 -1.93 -13.04 9.01
C TYR A 24 -1.25 -11.92 9.79
N PHE A 25 -0.08 -12.21 10.33
CA PHE A 25 0.60 -11.34 11.29
C PHE A 25 1.88 -10.80 10.69
N PHE A 26 1.96 -9.49 10.48
CA PHE A 26 3.13 -8.84 9.89
C PHE A 26 4.14 -8.49 10.98
N THR A 27 5.36 -8.95 10.82
CA THR A 27 6.47 -8.80 11.77
C THR A 27 7.66 -8.14 11.12
N GLN A 28 8.49 -7.50 11.91
CA GLN A 28 9.71 -6.85 11.43
C GLN A 28 10.73 -7.85 10.87
N THR A 29 10.88 -8.98 11.54
CA THR A 29 12.00 -9.90 11.32
C THR A 29 11.66 -11.07 10.41
N HIS A 30 10.38 -11.39 10.24
CA HIS A 30 9.93 -12.56 9.48
C HIS A 30 8.86 -12.22 8.43
N GLY A 31 8.60 -10.91 8.15
CA GLY A 31 7.52 -10.55 7.25
C GLY A 31 6.15 -11.06 7.73
N VAL A 32 5.33 -11.59 6.83
CA VAL A 32 3.99 -12.09 7.15
C VAL A 32 4.07 -13.53 7.67
N VAL A 33 3.71 -13.74 8.93
CA VAL A 33 3.66 -15.07 9.56
C VAL A 33 2.20 -15.50 9.72
N HIS A 34 1.88 -16.69 9.25
CA HIS A 34 0.54 -17.28 9.41
C HIS A 34 0.47 -18.13 10.67
N GLY A 35 -0.57 -17.94 11.45
CA GLY A 35 -0.72 -18.71 12.68
C GLY A 35 -2.15 -18.80 13.18
N VAL A 36 -2.42 -19.84 13.99
CA VAL A 36 -3.70 -20.06 14.65
C VAL A 36 -3.58 -19.73 16.13
N GLY A 37 -4.40 -18.80 16.59
CA GLY A 37 -4.45 -18.38 18.00
C GLY A 37 -5.87 -18.21 18.53
N LYS A 38 -6.00 -17.81 19.79
CA LYS A 38 -7.28 -17.45 20.41
C LYS A 38 -7.87 -16.25 19.67
N LYS A 39 -9.19 -16.20 19.47
CA LYS A 39 -9.90 -15.06 18.88
C LYS A 39 -9.71 -13.78 19.72
N GLY A 40 -9.80 -12.63 19.04
CA GLY A 40 -9.79 -11.31 19.70
C GLY A 40 -8.48 -10.55 19.58
N MET A 41 -7.57 -10.93 18.65
CA MET A 41 -6.40 -10.11 18.33
C MET A 41 -6.86 -8.77 17.71
N PRO A 42 -6.51 -7.62 18.31
CA PRO A 42 -6.97 -6.32 17.82
C PRO A 42 -6.24 -5.90 16.54
N LEU A 43 -6.99 -5.27 15.62
CA LEU A 43 -6.42 -4.63 14.42
C LEU A 43 -5.64 -3.37 14.81
N PHE A 44 -4.61 -3.06 14.04
CA PHE A 44 -3.77 -1.85 14.15
C PHE A 44 -3.06 -1.67 15.49
N ALA A 45 -3.15 -2.61 16.40
CA ALA A 45 -2.39 -2.62 17.64
C ALA A 45 -1.01 -3.25 17.44
N HIS A 46 0.01 -2.69 18.06
CA HIS A 46 1.32 -3.33 18.14
C HIS A 46 1.25 -4.45 19.18
N ILE A 47 1.44 -5.68 18.73
CA ILE A 47 1.18 -6.89 19.51
C ILE A 47 2.48 -7.67 19.69
N GLN A 48 2.66 -8.23 20.86
CA GLN A 48 3.61 -9.30 21.14
C GLN A 48 2.86 -10.62 21.26
N LEU A 49 3.45 -11.67 20.70
CA LEU A 49 2.96 -13.05 20.83
C LEU A 49 4.14 -14.04 20.77
N PHE A 50 3.86 -15.31 21.06
CA PHE A 50 4.83 -16.38 20.85
C PHE A 50 4.35 -17.32 19.75
N ALA A 51 5.27 -17.66 18.82
CA ALA A 51 5.00 -18.52 17.68
C ALA A 51 5.72 -19.87 17.81
N SER A 52 4.98 -20.95 17.60
CA SER A 52 5.52 -22.31 17.60
C SER A 52 5.04 -23.08 16.39
N GLY A 53 5.93 -23.88 15.79
CA GLY A 53 5.60 -24.77 14.67
C GLY A 53 6.75 -24.88 13.68
N LYS A 54 6.91 -26.08 13.08
CA LYS A 54 7.91 -26.34 12.05
C LYS A 54 7.41 -26.03 10.65
N ARG A 55 6.08 -26.07 10.42
CA ARG A 55 5.44 -25.82 9.13
C ARG A 55 5.14 -24.31 8.98
N SER A 56 4.72 -23.89 7.80
CA SER A 56 4.31 -22.52 7.51
C SER A 56 3.21 -22.00 8.45
N LEU A 57 2.23 -22.86 8.80
CA LEU A 57 1.19 -22.49 9.77
C LEU A 57 1.70 -22.72 11.21
N LYS A 58 1.84 -21.63 11.97
CA LYS A 58 2.29 -21.61 13.37
C LYS A 58 1.11 -21.70 14.34
N THR A 59 1.42 -21.94 15.62
CA THR A 59 0.49 -21.74 16.73
C THR A 59 0.90 -20.47 17.47
N PHE A 60 -0.04 -19.54 17.63
CA PHE A 60 0.15 -18.28 18.36
C PHE A 60 -0.40 -18.40 19.77
N THR A 61 0.42 -18.04 20.75
CA THR A 61 0.10 -18.05 22.18
C THR A 61 0.51 -16.73 22.83
N GLN A 62 0.02 -16.45 24.03
CA GLN A 62 0.36 -15.26 24.84
C GLN A 62 0.23 -13.96 24.05
N ILE A 63 -0.89 -13.81 23.31
CA ILE A 63 -1.16 -12.64 22.47
C ILE A 63 -1.52 -11.46 23.38
N GLN A 64 -0.72 -10.40 23.33
CA GLN A 64 -0.95 -9.19 24.15
C GLN A 64 -0.52 -7.92 23.40
N PRO A 65 -1.31 -6.83 23.49
CA PRO A 65 -0.88 -5.51 23.01
C PRO A 65 0.31 -5.01 23.84
N LEU A 66 1.31 -4.43 23.16
CA LEU A 66 2.51 -3.88 23.81
C LEU A 66 2.23 -2.55 24.50
N THR A 67 1.43 -1.69 23.89
CA THR A 67 1.09 -0.38 24.40
C THR A 67 -0.36 -0.03 24.07
N PRO A 68 -1.07 0.71 24.95
CA PRO A 68 -2.33 1.33 24.58
C PRO A 68 -2.12 2.28 23.41
N GLN A 69 -2.99 2.22 22.41
CA GLN A 69 -2.90 3.08 21.24
C GLN A 69 -4.24 3.76 20.98
N VAL A 70 -4.16 5.00 20.50
CA VAL A 70 -5.35 5.72 20.04
C VAL A 70 -5.97 4.96 18.86
N ALA A 71 -7.29 4.80 18.87
CA ALA A 71 -8.00 4.12 17.80
C ALA A 71 -7.94 4.93 16.50
N ILE A 72 -7.73 4.24 15.38
CA ILE A 72 -7.90 4.84 14.06
C ILE A 72 -9.40 4.91 13.78
N THR A 73 -9.91 6.08 13.41
CA THR A 73 -11.36 6.33 13.23
C THR A 73 -11.68 7.03 11.92
N GLY A 74 -12.94 7.13 11.57
CA GLY A 74 -13.42 7.88 10.41
C GLY A 74 -12.83 7.36 9.08
N GLN A 75 -12.42 8.28 8.22
CA GLN A 75 -11.84 7.93 6.91
C GLN A 75 -10.49 7.22 7.04
N ASN A 76 -9.72 7.57 8.06
CA ASN A 76 -8.42 6.96 8.32
C ASN A 76 -8.54 5.45 8.60
N LEU A 77 -9.65 5.01 9.18
CA LEU A 77 -9.90 3.58 9.43
C LEU A 77 -9.97 2.76 8.11
N TYR A 78 -10.64 3.31 7.09
CA TYR A 78 -10.71 2.65 5.78
C TYR A 78 -9.35 2.64 5.07
N ALA A 79 -8.55 3.69 5.24
CA ALA A 79 -7.17 3.71 4.78
C ALA A 79 -6.35 2.61 5.48
N GLY A 80 -6.50 2.42 6.79
CA GLY A 80 -5.86 1.32 7.51
C GLY A 80 -6.27 -0.06 6.98
N PHE A 81 -7.56 -0.30 6.70
CA PHE A 81 -8.02 -1.53 6.06
C PHE A 81 -7.41 -1.73 4.66
N TYR A 82 -7.27 -0.66 3.90
CA TYR A 82 -6.64 -0.70 2.59
C TYR A 82 -5.17 -1.10 2.67
N LEU A 83 -4.38 -0.48 3.56
CA LEU A 83 -2.99 -0.88 3.78
C LEU A 83 -2.87 -2.35 4.18
N ASN A 84 -3.72 -2.80 5.11
CA ASN A 84 -3.74 -4.19 5.53
C ASN A 84 -4.05 -5.13 4.36
N GLU A 85 -5.04 -4.78 3.52
CA GLU A 85 -5.44 -5.62 2.38
C GLU A 85 -4.32 -5.75 1.35
N LEU A 86 -3.60 -4.67 1.04
CA LEU A 86 -2.44 -4.71 0.17
C LEU A 86 -1.37 -5.67 0.72
N LEU A 87 -1.00 -5.51 1.98
CA LEU A 87 0.06 -6.31 2.58
C LEU A 87 -0.28 -7.79 2.67
N TRP A 88 -1.47 -8.16 3.20
CA TRP A 88 -1.77 -9.58 3.40
C TRP A 88 -1.99 -10.35 2.11
N LYS A 89 -2.33 -9.67 1.01
CA LYS A 89 -2.55 -10.30 -0.30
C LYS A 89 -1.31 -10.33 -1.18
N LEU A 90 -0.42 -9.33 -1.08
CA LEU A 90 0.73 -9.19 -1.96
C LEU A 90 2.03 -9.73 -1.36
N LEU A 91 2.16 -9.75 -0.02
CA LEU A 91 3.41 -10.18 0.58
C LEU A 91 3.51 -11.70 0.68
N ALA A 92 4.69 -12.22 0.36
CA ALA A 92 5.05 -13.60 0.61
C ALA A 92 5.11 -13.91 2.12
N SER A 93 4.85 -15.17 2.49
CA SER A 93 4.99 -15.60 3.87
C SER A 93 6.45 -15.76 4.27
N GLU A 94 6.77 -15.34 5.48
CA GLU A 94 8.09 -15.51 6.09
C GLU A 94 9.23 -14.85 5.29
N ASP A 95 8.93 -13.74 4.58
CA ASP A 95 9.88 -12.90 3.87
C ASP A 95 9.95 -11.52 4.53
N ALA A 96 11.10 -11.21 5.13
CA ALA A 96 11.27 -9.96 5.89
C ALA A 96 11.45 -8.76 4.96
N MET A 97 10.65 -7.72 5.17
CA MET A 97 10.68 -6.46 4.42
C MET A 97 10.84 -5.27 5.39
N PRO A 98 12.06 -4.99 5.86
CA PRO A 98 12.28 -4.02 6.93
C PRO A 98 11.90 -2.58 6.55
N VAL A 99 12.10 -2.18 5.30
CA VAL A 99 11.71 -0.86 4.81
C VAL A 99 10.18 -0.74 4.80
N LEU A 100 9.47 -1.72 4.25
CA LEU A 100 8.01 -1.73 4.22
C LEU A 100 7.41 -1.82 5.62
N TRP A 101 8.05 -2.55 6.55
CA TRP A 101 7.68 -2.57 7.95
C TRP A 101 7.70 -1.18 8.58
N GLN A 102 8.80 -0.42 8.39
CA GLN A 102 8.91 0.95 8.90
C GLN A 102 7.84 1.86 8.31
N ASN A 103 7.62 1.79 6.99
CA ASN A 103 6.58 2.56 6.30
C ASN A 103 5.18 2.23 6.84
N TYR A 104 4.89 0.96 7.11
CA TYR A 104 3.60 0.54 7.66
C TYR A 104 3.39 1.06 9.10
N GLN A 105 4.38 0.89 9.98
CA GLN A 105 4.32 1.44 11.35
C GLN A 105 4.07 2.93 11.35
N HIS A 106 4.80 3.63 10.49
CA HIS A 106 4.69 5.07 10.35
C HIS A 106 3.30 5.47 9.85
N SER A 107 2.81 4.78 8.82
CA SER A 107 1.47 5.01 8.28
C SER A 107 0.39 4.80 9.34
N LEU A 108 0.47 3.74 10.15
CA LEU A 108 -0.46 3.54 11.26
C LEU A 108 -0.40 4.62 12.32
N THR A 109 0.80 5.14 12.61
CA THR A 109 0.97 6.26 13.56
C THR A 109 0.32 7.53 13.02
N THR A 110 0.58 7.85 11.75
CA THR A 110 0.00 9.02 11.08
C THR A 110 -1.51 8.93 10.93
N LEU A 111 -2.07 7.74 10.67
CA LEU A 111 -3.53 7.52 10.58
C LEU A 111 -4.27 7.74 11.92
N ARG A 112 -3.58 7.81 13.05
CA ARG A 112 -4.18 8.15 14.36
C ARG A 112 -4.36 9.65 14.54
N GLU A 113 -3.67 10.46 13.75
CA GLU A 113 -3.81 11.91 13.74
C GLU A 113 -4.97 12.35 12.83
N PRO A 114 -5.55 13.52 13.08
CA PRO A 114 -6.54 14.09 12.17
C PRO A 114 -5.87 14.48 10.85
N LEU A 115 -6.27 13.85 9.76
CA LEU A 115 -5.77 14.11 8.41
C LEU A 115 -6.86 14.73 7.54
N ASN A 116 -6.48 15.75 6.75
CA ASN A 116 -7.34 16.22 5.67
C ASN A 116 -7.27 15.27 4.45
N GLY A 117 -8.17 15.46 3.48
CA GLY A 117 -8.26 14.58 2.33
C GLY A 117 -7.02 14.56 1.41
N VAL A 118 -6.22 15.62 1.39
CA VAL A 118 -4.95 15.69 0.64
C VAL A 118 -3.89 14.90 1.38
N GLN A 119 -3.72 15.13 2.67
CA GLN A 119 -2.76 14.44 3.53
C GLN A 119 -3.01 12.92 3.52
N LEU A 120 -4.28 12.50 3.63
CA LEU A 120 -4.62 11.08 3.58
C LEU A 120 -4.25 10.44 2.23
N ARG A 121 -4.53 11.13 1.11
CA ARG A 121 -4.15 10.66 -0.22
C ARG A 121 -2.64 10.58 -0.38
N LEU A 122 -1.88 11.57 0.08
CA LEU A 122 -0.42 11.56 0.05
C LEU A 122 0.16 10.40 0.85
N LEU A 123 -0.33 10.16 2.08
CA LEU A 123 0.07 9.01 2.87
C LEU A 123 -0.06 7.71 2.08
N LEU A 124 -1.20 7.51 1.42
CA LEU A 124 -1.42 6.31 0.61
C LEU A 124 -0.46 6.24 -0.59
N ARG A 125 -0.20 7.37 -1.27
CA ARG A 125 0.74 7.39 -2.42
C ARG A 125 2.16 7.03 -2.00
N PHE A 126 2.65 7.58 -0.90
CA PHE A 126 3.97 7.23 -0.39
C PHE A 126 4.08 5.77 0.06
N PHE A 127 3.05 5.27 0.74
CA PHE A 127 3.03 3.87 1.14
C PHE A 127 3.03 2.93 -0.08
N GLU A 128 2.20 3.20 -1.08
CA GLU A 128 2.14 2.42 -2.32
C GLU A 128 3.45 2.49 -3.10
N GLN A 129 4.09 3.65 -3.17
CA GLN A 129 5.42 3.79 -3.80
C GLN A 129 6.45 2.88 -3.12
N ALA A 130 6.49 2.86 -1.78
CA ALA A 130 7.38 1.97 -1.04
C ALA A 130 7.03 0.50 -1.29
N LEU A 131 5.74 0.15 -1.32
CA LEU A 131 5.27 -1.20 -1.61
C LEU A 131 5.69 -1.65 -3.01
N PHE A 132 5.50 -0.83 -4.03
CA PHE A 132 5.89 -1.15 -5.41
C PHE A 132 7.40 -1.37 -5.51
N THR A 133 8.19 -0.51 -4.88
CA THR A 133 9.66 -0.65 -4.86
C THR A 133 10.09 -1.97 -4.21
N GLU A 134 9.55 -2.31 -3.05
CA GLU A 134 9.88 -3.55 -2.33
C GLU A 134 9.42 -4.82 -3.09
N LEU A 135 8.34 -4.73 -3.88
CA LEU A 135 7.86 -5.82 -4.72
C LEU A 135 8.58 -5.91 -6.09
N GLY A 136 9.47 -4.97 -6.42
CA GLY A 136 10.16 -4.93 -7.71
C GLY A 136 9.35 -4.29 -8.86
N TYR A 137 8.27 -3.57 -8.53
CA TYR A 137 7.41 -2.84 -9.47
C TYR A 137 7.56 -1.32 -9.35
N ALA A 138 8.76 -0.83 -9.05
CA ALA A 138 9.03 0.60 -8.98
C ALA A 138 8.64 1.30 -10.29
N ILE A 139 7.87 2.40 -10.19
CA ILE A 139 7.43 3.16 -11.35
C ILE A 139 8.47 4.24 -11.64
N THR A 140 9.13 4.17 -12.79
CA THR A 140 10.07 5.18 -13.30
C THR A 140 9.26 6.31 -13.93
N LEU A 141 9.49 7.57 -13.52
CA LEU A 141 8.69 8.73 -13.94
C LEU A 141 9.45 9.71 -14.82
N ASP A 142 10.77 9.58 -14.92
CA ASP A 142 11.68 10.46 -15.67
C ASP A 142 12.00 9.94 -17.07
N THR A 143 11.87 8.63 -17.29
CA THR A 143 12.17 7.98 -18.57
C THR A 143 11.03 7.06 -19.03
N ASP A 144 10.92 6.87 -20.34
CA ASP A 144 10.00 5.91 -20.94
C ASP A 144 10.61 4.49 -21.04
N SER A 145 9.84 3.53 -21.56
CA SER A 145 10.27 2.13 -21.70
C SER A 145 11.45 1.91 -22.65
N GLN A 146 11.82 2.92 -23.44
CA GLN A 146 12.99 2.90 -24.32
C GLN A 146 14.20 3.60 -23.67
N GLY A 147 14.05 4.14 -22.47
CA GLY A 147 15.07 4.92 -21.77
C GLY A 147 15.15 6.38 -22.21
N GLU A 148 14.19 6.86 -23.01
CA GLU A 148 14.14 8.24 -23.44
C GLU A 148 13.50 9.13 -22.35
N PRO A 149 14.01 10.34 -22.12
CA PRO A 149 13.43 11.25 -21.13
C PRO A 149 11.96 11.58 -21.43
N ILE A 150 11.13 11.58 -20.39
CA ILE A 150 9.72 12.00 -20.47
C ILE A 150 9.65 13.48 -20.87
N LYS A 151 8.89 13.81 -21.93
CA LYS A 151 8.68 15.17 -22.43
C LYS A 151 7.32 15.70 -22.00
N GLN A 152 7.28 16.95 -21.54
CA GLN A 152 6.10 17.59 -20.93
C GLN A 152 4.87 17.57 -21.82
N GLU A 153 5.05 17.78 -23.12
CA GLU A 153 3.96 17.93 -24.11
C GLU A 153 3.58 16.62 -24.80
N GLN A 154 4.14 15.49 -24.38
CA GLN A 154 3.83 14.19 -24.97
C GLN A 154 2.93 13.38 -24.06
N ASP A 155 2.06 12.60 -24.69
CA ASP A 155 1.23 11.63 -24.02
C ASP A 155 1.95 10.27 -23.96
N TYR A 156 1.84 9.62 -22.81
CA TYR A 156 2.41 8.31 -22.53
C TYR A 156 1.34 7.35 -22.05
N ARG A 157 1.35 6.14 -22.57
CA ARG A 157 0.55 5.03 -22.04
C ARG A 157 1.34 4.32 -20.96
N PHE A 158 0.72 4.11 -19.81
CA PHE A 158 1.29 3.28 -18.74
C PHE A 158 0.92 1.81 -18.93
N ILE A 159 1.92 0.94 -18.93
CA ILE A 159 1.80 -0.52 -18.94
C ILE A 159 2.58 -1.04 -17.72
N ALA A 160 1.92 -1.77 -16.81
CA ALA A 160 2.49 -2.08 -15.49
C ALA A 160 3.84 -2.81 -15.53
N ASP A 161 4.04 -3.71 -16.51
CA ASP A 161 5.27 -4.49 -16.66
C ASP A 161 6.34 -3.82 -17.55
N GLU A 162 5.97 -2.73 -18.27
CA GLU A 162 6.87 -2.07 -19.23
C GLU A 162 7.20 -0.62 -18.83
N GLY A 163 6.35 0.01 -18.02
CA GLY A 163 6.43 1.43 -17.69
C GLY A 163 5.67 2.32 -18.68
N PHE A 164 6.23 3.50 -18.99
CA PHE A 164 5.59 4.47 -19.89
C PHE A 164 6.04 4.24 -21.32
N VAL A 165 5.08 4.07 -22.23
CA VAL A 165 5.30 3.96 -23.67
C VAL A 165 4.75 5.22 -24.34
N ASN A 166 5.53 5.84 -25.23
CA ASN A 166 5.06 6.98 -26.01
C ASN A 166 3.76 6.64 -26.74
N TYR A 167 2.71 7.43 -26.53
CA TYR A 167 1.36 7.11 -27.00
C TYR A 167 1.25 7.00 -28.53
N ILE A 168 1.97 7.85 -29.29
CA ILE A 168 2.01 7.79 -30.75
C ILE A 168 2.68 6.51 -31.24
N ALA A 169 3.74 6.06 -30.56
CA ALA A 169 4.42 4.80 -30.87
C ALA A 169 3.52 3.59 -30.55
N ALA A 170 2.81 3.63 -29.44
CA ALA A 170 1.88 2.59 -29.01
C ALA A 170 0.71 2.40 -29.98
N GLN A 171 0.16 3.47 -30.55
CA GLN A 171 -0.91 3.39 -31.57
C GLN A 171 -0.47 2.73 -32.88
N LYS A 172 0.81 2.84 -33.23
CA LYS A 172 1.36 2.23 -34.46
C LYS A 172 1.56 0.72 -34.32
N SER A 173 1.83 0.24 -33.11
CA SER A 173 2.13 -1.16 -32.83
C SER A 173 0.89 -1.99 -32.53
N GLU A 174 -0.13 -1.42 -31.91
CA GLU A 174 -1.39 -2.11 -31.60
C GLU A 174 -2.59 -1.16 -31.72
N PRO A 175 -3.46 -1.31 -32.71
CA PRO A 175 -4.65 -0.46 -32.89
C PRO A 175 -5.81 -0.84 -31.95
N THR A 176 -5.55 -1.31 -30.74
CA THR A 176 -6.59 -1.59 -29.74
C THR A 176 -7.04 -0.31 -29.04
N GLU A 177 -8.33 -0.16 -28.77
CA GLU A 177 -8.88 0.92 -27.93
C GLU A 177 -8.33 0.80 -26.51
N PHE A 178 -7.31 1.60 -26.22
CA PHE A 178 -6.77 1.71 -24.87
C PHE A 178 -7.75 2.48 -23.98
N ALA A 179 -7.91 2.04 -22.74
CA ALA A 179 -8.65 2.82 -21.78
C ALA A 179 -7.97 4.20 -21.63
N ALA A 180 -8.71 5.27 -21.87
CA ALA A 180 -8.21 6.64 -21.70
C ALA A 180 -7.60 6.91 -20.31
N SER A 181 -8.00 6.13 -19.30
CA SER A 181 -7.46 6.16 -17.94
C SER A 181 -6.00 5.69 -17.81
N SER A 182 -5.42 5.05 -18.85
CA SER A 182 -4.01 4.62 -18.85
C SER A 182 -3.07 5.58 -19.60
N ILE A 183 -3.57 6.71 -20.08
CA ILE A 183 -2.81 7.72 -20.81
C ILE A 183 -2.53 8.90 -19.89
N PHE A 184 -1.27 9.32 -19.85
CA PHE A 184 -0.78 10.38 -18.98
C PHE A 184 0.03 11.39 -19.78
N LEU A 185 -0.24 12.67 -19.61
CA LEU A 185 0.58 13.74 -20.19
C LEU A 185 1.89 13.88 -19.40
N GLY A 186 3.02 13.93 -20.07
CA GLY A 186 4.35 13.91 -19.48
C GLY A 186 4.60 14.98 -18.42
N LYS A 187 3.99 16.18 -18.55
CA LYS A 187 4.09 17.22 -17.53
C LYS A 187 3.65 16.78 -16.15
N TRP A 188 2.62 15.91 -16.07
CA TRP A 188 2.14 15.40 -14.78
C TRP A 188 3.10 14.37 -14.18
N LEU A 189 3.73 13.55 -15.03
CA LEU A 189 4.73 12.57 -14.61
C LEU A 189 5.94 13.27 -14.03
N GLN A 190 6.45 14.31 -14.71
CA GLN A 190 7.56 15.12 -14.20
C GLN A 190 7.20 15.84 -12.89
N GLN A 191 5.99 16.38 -12.77
CA GLN A 191 5.56 17.01 -11.51
C GLN A 191 5.48 16.01 -10.33
N ILE A 192 5.09 14.76 -10.58
CA ILE A 192 5.09 13.72 -9.56
C ILE A 192 6.53 13.38 -9.19
N ASP A 193 7.41 13.23 -10.18
CA ASP A 193 8.83 12.93 -9.97
C ASP A 193 9.53 14.03 -9.16
N ASP A 194 9.40 15.29 -9.58
CA ASP A 194 9.93 16.46 -8.85
C ASP A 194 9.44 16.50 -7.40
N TYR A 195 8.15 16.18 -7.20
CA TYR A 195 7.57 16.14 -5.86
C TYR A 195 8.18 15.02 -5.02
N LEU A 196 8.37 13.82 -5.57
CA LEU A 196 8.99 12.69 -4.89
C LEU A 196 10.44 12.98 -4.53
N GLN A 197 11.22 13.52 -5.48
CA GLN A 197 12.63 13.87 -5.25
C GLN A 197 12.77 14.94 -4.16
N THR A 198 11.92 15.97 -4.16
CA THR A 198 11.96 17.06 -3.17
C THR A 198 11.60 16.59 -1.77
N HIS A 199 10.76 15.52 -1.64
CA HIS A 199 10.18 15.11 -0.37
C HIS A 199 10.63 13.72 0.10
N GLN A 200 11.67 13.14 -0.49
CA GLN A 200 12.18 11.79 -0.14
C GLN A 200 12.49 11.61 1.35
N GLU A 201 13.08 12.63 1.99
CA GLU A 201 13.44 12.55 3.42
C GLU A 201 12.28 12.89 4.35
N GLN A 202 11.21 13.50 3.85
CA GLN A 202 10.09 14.04 4.64
C GLN A 202 8.80 13.23 4.52
N VAL A 203 8.86 12.06 3.89
CA VAL A 203 7.71 11.15 3.67
C VAL A 203 6.81 10.99 4.90
N TYR A 204 7.38 11.23 6.06
CA TYR A 204 6.76 11.00 7.34
C TYR A 204 6.21 12.28 8.03
N SER A 205 6.43 13.47 7.49
CA SER A 205 5.94 14.72 8.06
C SER A 205 4.93 15.40 7.13
N LEU A 206 3.71 14.88 7.06
CA LEU A 206 2.65 15.40 6.17
C LEU A 206 2.17 16.82 6.50
N LYS A 207 2.62 17.43 7.60
CA LYS A 207 2.08 18.74 8.10
C LYS A 207 2.28 19.90 7.12
N ASN A 208 3.25 19.83 6.21
CA ASN A 208 3.53 20.90 5.25
C ASN A 208 3.39 20.46 3.78
N HIS A 209 3.07 19.20 3.53
CA HIS A 209 3.04 18.60 2.19
C HIS A 209 1.79 18.94 1.39
N ASP A 210 0.68 19.19 2.06
CA ASP A 210 -0.62 19.47 1.43
C ASP A 210 -0.64 20.79 0.64
N LYS A 211 0.27 21.72 0.94
CA LYS A 211 0.40 23.01 0.24
C LYS A 211 1.32 22.94 -0.99
N ALA A 212 2.13 21.89 -1.09
CA ALA A 212 3.16 21.78 -2.12
C ALA A 212 2.71 21.03 -3.39
N ILE A 213 1.65 20.20 -3.29
CA ILE A 213 1.15 19.43 -4.42
C ILE A 213 -0.16 20.00 -4.97
N GLN A 214 -0.24 20.13 -6.30
CA GLN A 214 -1.47 20.53 -6.97
C GLN A 214 -2.50 19.38 -6.97
N ALA A 215 -3.78 19.72 -6.86
CA ALA A 215 -4.88 18.75 -6.79
C ALA A 215 -4.92 17.82 -8.04
N ASP A 216 -4.65 18.38 -9.23
CA ASP A 216 -4.63 17.61 -10.48
C ASP A 216 -3.45 16.64 -10.51
N THR A 217 -2.26 17.06 -10.08
CA THR A 217 -1.07 16.18 -9.98
C THR A 217 -1.36 15.00 -9.04
N LEU A 218 -1.96 15.26 -7.87
CA LEU A 218 -2.33 14.20 -6.93
C LEU A 218 -3.42 13.27 -7.47
N LYS A 219 -4.34 13.78 -8.28
CA LYS A 219 -5.36 12.98 -8.97
C LYS A 219 -4.72 12.06 -10.02
N VAL A 220 -3.81 12.58 -10.83
CA VAL A 220 -3.05 11.79 -11.83
C VAL A 220 -2.23 10.71 -11.15
N TRP A 221 -1.48 11.06 -10.10
CA TRP A 221 -0.70 10.09 -9.31
C TRP A 221 -1.59 8.99 -8.71
N SER A 222 -2.77 9.36 -8.20
CA SER A 222 -3.74 8.38 -7.69
C SER A 222 -4.27 7.45 -8.78
N GLY A 223 -4.46 7.95 -9.99
CA GLY A 223 -4.86 7.16 -11.16
C GLY A 223 -3.77 6.18 -11.59
N LEU A 224 -2.53 6.62 -11.65
CA LEU A 224 -1.37 5.81 -11.99
C LEU A 224 -1.18 4.64 -11.00
N HIS A 225 -1.16 4.94 -9.71
CA HIS A 225 -1.04 3.91 -8.68
C HIS A 225 -2.23 2.95 -8.65
N LYS A 226 -3.44 3.44 -9.00
CA LYS A 226 -4.60 2.55 -9.14
C LYS A 226 -4.39 1.51 -10.23
N LEU A 227 -3.83 1.89 -11.39
CA LEU A 227 -3.54 0.96 -12.49
C LEU A 227 -2.53 -0.12 -12.06
N MET A 228 -1.43 0.28 -11.39
CA MET A 228 -0.45 -0.66 -10.87
C MET A 228 -1.08 -1.63 -9.86
N ILE A 229 -1.88 -1.14 -8.92
CA ILE A 229 -2.55 -2.00 -7.94
C ILE A 229 -3.55 -2.93 -8.62
N ASP A 230 -4.36 -2.43 -9.55
CA ASP A 230 -5.31 -3.26 -10.27
C ASP A 230 -4.60 -4.38 -11.04
N HIS A 231 -3.42 -4.12 -11.62
CA HIS A 231 -2.56 -5.13 -12.24
C HIS A 231 -2.04 -6.16 -11.21
N LEU A 232 -1.45 -5.71 -10.10
CA LEU A 232 -0.92 -6.59 -9.04
C LEU A 232 -1.99 -7.50 -8.41
N PHE A 233 -3.27 -7.14 -8.56
CA PHE A 233 -4.42 -7.91 -8.08
C PHE A 233 -5.14 -8.68 -9.18
N ASP A 234 -4.53 -8.85 -10.35
CA ASP A 234 -5.18 -9.47 -11.51
C ASP A 234 -6.57 -8.87 -11.79
N TYR A 235 -6.69 -7.53 -11.60
CA TYR A 235 -7.94 -6.75 -11.74
C TYR A 235 -9.07 -7.18 -10.79
N GLN A 236 -8.78 -7.96 -9.75
CA GLN A 236 -9.76 -8.31 -8.74
C GLN A 236 -10.07 -7.11 -7.83
N PRO A 237 -11.34 -6.86 -7.50
CA PRO A 237 -11.70 -5.71 -6.68
C PRO A 237 -11.17 -5.82 -5.25
N LEU A 238 -10.67 -4.72 -4.71
CA LEU A 238 -10.29 -4.60 -3.31
C LEU A 238 -11.54 -4.40 -2.43
N GLN A 239 -11.65 -5.21 -1.38
CA GLN A 239 -12.76 -5.12 -0.42
C GLN A 239 -12.74 -3.78 0.34
N SER A 240 -11.57 -3.28 0.70
CA SER A 240 -11.40 -1.99 1.36
C SER A 240 -11.89 -0.81 0.51
N ARG A 241 -11.65 -0.84 -0.82
CA ARG A 241 -12.20 0.16 -1.75
C ARG A 241 -13.72 0.09 -1.83
N ALA A 242 -14.31 -1.11 -1.85
CA ALA A 242 -15.75 -1.29 -1.84
C ALA A 242 -16.40 -0.73 -0.56
N LEU A 243 -15.80 -1.00 0.59
CA LEU A 243 -16.23 -0.46 1.88
C LEU A 243 -16.17 1.07 1.92
N TRP A 244 -15.08 1.65 1.41
CA TRP A 244 -14.95 3.11 1.29
C TRP A 244 -16.05 3.73 0.43
N GLN A 245 -16.33 3.15 -0.73
CA GLN A 245 -17.40 3.63 -1.64
C GLN A 245 -18.80 3.51 -1.01
N GLN A 246 -19.07 2.44 -0.28
CA GLN A 246 -20.33 2.29 0.46
C GLN A 246 -20.51 3.39 1.49
N GLN A 247 -19.47 3.69 2.29
CA GLN A 247 -19.54 4.76 3.28
C GLN A 247 -19.79 6.14 2.65
N ALA A 248 -19.17 6.43 1.50
CA ALA A 248 -19.36 7.70 0.81
C ALA A 248 -20.80 7.95 0.33
N ARG A 249 -21.60 6.88 0.16
CA ARG A 249 -23.02 6.97 -0.22
C ARG A 249 -23.96 7.30 0.95
N TYR A 250 -23.51 7.11 2.18
CA TYR A 250 -24.30 7.36 3.40
C TYR A 250 -23.96 8.70 4.08
N ARG A 251 -23.13 9.54 3.46
CA ARG A 251 -22.84 10.93 3.83
C ARG A 251 -23.53 11.91 2.91
#